data_16a3ca7512076d63a1ab36d762ca906c
#
_entry.id   16a3ca7512076d63a1ab36d762ca906c
#
_cell.length_a   1.000
_cell.length_b   1.000
_cell.length_c   1.000
_cell.angle_alpha   90.00
_cell.angle_beta   90.00
_cell.angle_gamma   90.00
#
_symmetry.space_group_name_H-M   'P 1'
#
loop_
_entity.id
_entity.type
_entity.pdbx_description
1 polymer ?
#
loop_
_entity_poly.entity_id
_entity_poly.type
_entity_poly.pdbx_seq_one_letter_code
_entity_poly.pdbx_strand_id
1 'polypeptide(L)'
;MRNSAVLAVRRSVLCALSCAALSAAPPVASAATPQPREASRVPFTARHEAVQHGGIVRAANASAKGVRGTESVNDGAAIAYVDVDSDPDTYNSSRAELAVPAGARVSWARLYWGGNLRVGEQKPPEDNGRVLIAEPGGQYKELLADTLIGHRTADGADAFQASADVTELVRSSRSGQWTVAQINVAMGRSAVGGWGGWTLVAAYEKASEPLRRIGVWDGFETVGPRSGDLRVPLDGNRYGKATGGRLGMIAYDGDRGTSGDYLAVETRRSKSTRLSDSANSANDVMNSSITEFGTGGTVRSPDRTNTLGYDSDVFDLRGALRDGADRVHVRTGSRKDTVWLGALFFQADVRP
;
A
#
# COMPACT_ATOMS: atom_id res chain seq x y z
N MET A 1 14.32 31.64 91.63
CA MET A 1 15.16 30.86 92.52
C MET A 1 15.74 29.68 91.76
N ARG A 2 17.09 29.57 91.83
CA ARG A 2 17.94 28.43 91.55
C ARG A 2 17.89 27.83 90.10
N ASN A 3 18.81 28.17 89.26
CA ASN A 3 20.14 27.57 88.98
C ASN A 3 20.19 26.06 89.02
N SER A 4 20.51 25.46 87.90
CA SER A 4 21.65 24.52 87.75
C SER A 4 21.93 24.24 86.31
N ALA A 5 23.16 24.56 85.92
CA ALA A 5 23.83 24.14 84.73
C ALA A 5 24.40 22.72 84.93
N VAL A 6 24.41 21.85 83.93
CA VAL A 6 25.35 20.72 83.88
C VAL A 6 25.68 20.42 82.40
N LEU A 7 26.89 20.67 82.10
CA LEU A 7 27.91 20.03 81.27
C LEU A 7 27.57 19.29 79.96
N ALA A 8 28.24 19.77 78.98
CA ALA A 8 28.49 19.16 77.70
C ALA A 8 29.25 17.85 77.76
N VAL A 9 28.89 16.91 76.90
CA VAL A 9 29.83 15.88 76.37
C VAL A 9 29.71 15.85 74.85
N ARG A 10 30.71 16.39 74.22
CA ARG A 10 30.93 16.22 72.78
C ARG A 10 31.29 14.79 72.50
N ARG A 11 30.53 14.09 71.67
CA ARG A 11 30.96 12.93 70.92
C ARG A 11 30.89 13.24 69.43
N SER A 12 32.02 13.50 68.86
CA SER A 12 32.23 13.61 67.40
C SER A 12 32.08 12.22 66.77
N VAL A 13 31.03 12.02 65.97
CA VAL A 13 30.89 10.89 65.09
C VAL A 13 31.24 11.41 63.68
N LEU A 14 32.39 11.03 63.18
CA LEU A 14 32.72 11.19 61.77
C LEU A 14 31.83 10.23 60.95
N CYS A 15 30.82 10.78 60.25
CA CYS A 15 30.18 10.07 59.13
C CYS A 15 31.00 10.34 57.90
N ALA A 16 31.73 9.34 57.41
CA ALA A 16 32.31 9.34 56.10
C ALA A 16 31.19 9.18 55.08
N LEU A 17 30.86 10.28 54.38
CA LEU A 17 29.99 10.22 53.21
C LEU A 17 30.82 9.62 52.05
N SER A 18 30.54 8.37 51.72
CA SER A 18 30.97 7.74 50.50
C SER A 18 30.01 8.24 49.38
N CYS A 19 30.40 9.24 48.60
CA CYS A 19 29.74 9.63 47.38
C CYS A 19 30.02 8.55 46.33
N ALA A 20 29.13 7.58 46.16
CA ALA A 20 29.08 6.73 44.99
C ALA A 20 28.57 7.60 43.81
N ALA A 21 29.48 8.06 42.98
CA ALA A 21 29.14 8.65 41.70
C ALA A 21 28.56 7.55 40.79
N LEU A 22 27.22 7.47 40.71
CA LEU A 22 26.60 6.77 39.63
C LEU A 22 26.88 7.57 38.33
N SER A 23 27.85 7.10 37.57
CA SER A 23 28.01 7.53 36.16
C SER A 23 26.83 6.98 35.37
N ALA A 24 25.77 7.79 35.21
CA ALA A 24 24.73 7.52 34.23
C ALA A 24 25.37 7.61 32.84
N ALA A 25 25.57 6.46 32.21
CA ALA A 25 25.93 6.44 30.79
C ALA A 25 24.79 7.15 30.01
N PRO A 26 25.14 8.06 29.08
CA PRO A 26 24.10 8.70 28.27
C PRO A 26 23.34 7.62 27.50
N PRO A 27 22.02 7.74 27.32
CA PRO A 27 21.27 6.83 26.48
C PRO A 27 21.91 6.83 25.08
N VAL A 28 22.29 5.66 24.61
CA VAL A 28 22.73 5.46 23.23
C VAL A 28 21.52 5.77 22.38
N ALA A 29 21.50 6.93 21.75
CA ALA A 29 20.47 7.27 20.76
C ALA A 29 20.57 6.19 19.67
N SER A 30 19.55 5.33 19.57
CA SER A 30 19.39 4.45 18.42
C SER A 30 19.42 5.34 17.20
N ALA A 31 20.45 5.21 16.39
CA ALA A 31 20.51 5.89 15.10
C ALA A 31 19.30 5.40 14.30
N ALA A 32 18.35 6.31 14.02
CA ALA A 32 17.24 6.02 13.15
C ALA A 32 17.79 5.48 11.83
N THR A 33 17.28 4.36 11.38
CA THR A 33 17.65 3.79 10.08
C THR A 33 17.38 4.88 9.03
N PRO A 34 18.37 5.24 8.19
CA PRO A 34 18.15 6.27 7.17
C PRO A 34 16.97 5.86 6.29
N GLN A 35 16.00 6.75 6.14
CA GLN A 35 14.88 6.52 5.22
C GLN A 35 15.39 6.40 3.79
N PRO A 36 14.78 5.52 2.97
CA PRO A 36 15.13 5.42 1.56
C PRO A 36 15.03 6.78 0.88
N ARG A 37 15.99 7.09 0.01
CA ARG A 37 15.96 8.34 -0.75
C ARG A 37 14.84 8.29 -1.78
N GLU A 38 14.01 9.33 -1.83
CA GLU A 38 12.97 9.48 -2.84
C GLU A 38 13.58 9.54 -4.25
N ALA A 39 12.89 8.95 -5.22
CA ALA A 39 13.24 8.98 -6.63
C ALA A 39 12.04 9.47 -7.46
N SER A 40 12.31 10.35 -8.41
CA SER A 40 11.28 10.91 -9.29
C SER A 40 10.66 9.88 -10.25
N ARG A 41 11.31 8.76 -10.42
CA ARG A 41 10.86 7.63 -11.26
C ARG A 41 11.44 6.33 -10.72
N VAL A 42 10.57 5.34 -10.54
CA VAL A 42 10.96 3.98 -10.12
C VAL A 42 10.43 2.99 -11.14
N PRO A 43 11.32 2.48 -12.05
CA PRO A 43 10.92 1.48 -13.04
C PRO A 43 10.39 0.20 -12.39
N PHE A 44 9.43 -0.45 -13.03
CA PHE A 44 8.88 -1.71 -12.56
C PHE A 44 9.92 -2.83 -12.55
N THR A 45 10.10 -3.45 -11.40
CA THR A 45 10.97 -4.62 -11.20
C THR A 45 10.24 -5.69 -10.40
N ALA A 46 10.69 -6.94 -10.51
CA ALA A 46 10.17 -8.02 -9.67
C ALA A 46 10.54 -7.77 -8.20
N ARG A 47 9.53 -7.66 -7.36
CA ARG A 47 9.67 -7.50 -5.90
C ARG A 47 9.64 -8.84 -5.19
N HIS A 48 8.80 -9.75 -5.65
CA HIS A 48 8.65 -11.10 -5.12
C HIS A 48 8.26 -12.06 -6.22
N GLU A 49 8.85 -13.24 -6.23
CA GLU A 49 8.48 -14.35 -7.10
C GLU A 49 8.58 -15.67 -6.33
N ALA A 50 7.57 -16.52 -6.50
CA ALA A 50 7.53 -17.86 -5.91
C ALA A 50 6.75 -18.84 -6.80
N VAL A 51 7.08 -20.11 -6.66
CA VAL A 51 6.27 -21.23 -7.16
C VAL A 51 5.89 -22.08 -5.94
N GLN A 52 4.62 -22.03 -5.57
CA GLN A 52 4.14 -22.66 -4.34
C GLN A 52 2.68 -23.09 -4.45
N HIS A 53 2.28 -24.06 -3.64
CA HIS A 53 0.86 -24.32 -3.40
C HIS A 53 0.28 -23.18 -2.58
N GLY A 54 -0.75 -22.50 -3.07
CA GLY A 54 -1.33 -21.33 -2.39
C GLY A 54 -1.74 -20.23 -3.36
N GLY A 55 -1.70 -18.98 -2.92
CA GLY A 55 -2.15 -17.84 -3.73
C GLY A 55 -1.77 -16.49 -3.17
N ILE A 56 -2.41 -15.45 -3.70
CA ILE A 56 -2.32 -14.07 -3.24
C ILE A 56 -3.68 -13.63 -2.71
N VAL A 57 -3.67 -12.91 -1.58
CA VAL A 57 -4.79 -12.16 -1.04
C VAL A 57 -4.40 -10.69 -0.89
N ARG A 58 -5.41 -9.83 -0.85
CA ARG A 58 -5.23 -8.39 -0.79
C ARG A 58 -6.26 -7.75 0.14
N ALA A 59 -5.83 -6.70 0.89
CA ALA A 59 -6.68 -5.75 1.55
C ALA A 59 -6.33 -4.34 1.05
N ALA A 60 -7.32 -3.48 0.80
CA ALA A 60 -7.07 -2.13 0.30
C ALA A 60 -8.17 -1.16 0.72
N ASN A 61 -7.83 0.11 0.93
CA ASN A 61 -8.81 1.18 1.06
C ASN A 61 -8.21 2.55 0.69
N ALA A 62 -9.08 3.51 0.42
CA ALA A 62 -8.72 4.89 0.13
C ALA A 62 -8.49 5.68 1.43
N SER A 63 -7.69 6.76 1.34
CA SER A 63 -7.45 7.73 2.41
C SER A 63 -8.18 9.06 2.18
N ALA A 64 -8.76 9.23 0.98
CA ALA A 64 -9.44 10.43 0.54
C ALA A 64 -10.91 10.17 0.23
N LYS A 65 -11.75 11.17 0.44
CA LYS A 65 -13.17 11.18 0.10
C LYS A 65 -13.61 12.56 -0.38
N GLY A 66 -14.62 12.62 -1.21
CA GLY A 66 -15.28 13.88 -1.53
C GLY A 66 -16.04 14.46 -0.33
N VAL A 67 -15.98 15.78 -0.18
CA VAL A 67 -16.64 16.49 0.94
C VAL A 67 -18.17 16.35 0.87
N ARG A 68 -18.74 16.38 -0.34
CA ARG A 68 -20.20 16.26 -0.55
C ARG A 68 -20.65 14.80 -0.62
N GLY A 69 -19.73 13.86 -0.92
CA GLY A 69 -20.05 12.45 -1.11
C GLY A 69 -20.76 12.11 -2.41
N THR A 70 -20.87 13.07 -3.32
CA THR A 70 -21.53 12.93 -4.65
C THR A 70 -20.55 13.18 -5.80
N GLU A 71 -19.28 13.39 -5.50
CA GLU A 71 -18.23 13.61 -6.48
C GLU A 71 -18.04 12.35 -7.33
N SER A 72 -18.03 12.51 -8.65
CA SER A 72 -17.76 11.40 -9.59
C SER A 72 -16.27 11.25 -9.91
N VAL A 73 -15.57 12.38 -9.95
CA VAL A 73 -14.12 12.47 -10.19
C VAL A 73 -13.46 13.29 -9.09
N ASN A 74 -12.15 13.13 -8.91
CA ASN A 74 -11.38 13.92 -7.95
C ASN A 74 -11.01 15.31 -8.49
N ASP A 75 -10.87 15.47 -9.79
CA ASP A 75 -10.51 16.69 -10.47
C ASP A 75 -11.47 17.85 -10.14
N GLY A 76 -10.92 18.96 -9.63
CA GLY A 76 -11.70 20.11 -9.22
C GLY A 76 -12.64 19.89 -8.03
N ALA A 77 -12.70 18.70 -7.47
CA ALA A 77 -13.53 18.38 -6.32
C ALA A 77 -12.91 18.90 -5.00
N ALA A 78 -13.76 19.12 -4.00
CA ALA A 78 -13.31 19.36 -2.64
C ALA A 78 -13.12 18.00 -1.93
N ILE A 79 -11.89 17.71 -1.51
CA ILE A 79 -11.49 16.44 -0.94
C ILE A 79 -11.21 16.59 0.55
N ALA A 80 -11.58 15.59 1.34
CA ALA A 80 -11.34 15.50 2.77
C ALA A 80 -10.75 14.13 3.14
N TYR A 81 -10.16 14.03 4.30
CA TYR A 81 -9.64 12.77 4.84
C TYR A 81 -10.76 11.74 5.06
N VAL A 82 -10.47 10.49 4.73
CA VAL A 82 -11.15 9.36 5.35
C VAL A 82 -10.53 9.15 6.72
N ASP A 83 -11.38 9.10 7.74
CA ASP A 83 -11.00 8.82 9.11
C ASP A 83 -12.08 7.96 9.75
N VAL A 84 -11.73 6.75 10.21
CA VAL A 84 -12.67 5.73 10.71
C VAL A 84 -12.41 5.33 12.15
N ASP A 85 -11.40 5.89 12.78
CA ASP A 85 -11.15 5.70 14.20
C ASP A 85 -11.47 6.99 15.00
N SER A 86 -11.25 6.93 16.27
CA SER A 86 -11.43 8.06 17.20
C SER A 86 -10.11 8.48 17.84
N ASP A 87 -8.99 8.05 17.28
CA ASP A 87 -7.67 8.40 17.79
C ASP A 87 -7.35 9.86 17.42
N PRO A 88 -7.22 10.76 18.39
CA PRO A 88 -6.96 12.17 18.13
C PRO A 88 -5.56 12.42 17.53
N ASP A 89 -4.67 11.44 17.58
CA ASP A 89 -3.31 11.52 17.05
C ASP A 89 -3.24 11.09 15.57
N THR A 90 -4.36 10.67 14.98
CA THR A 90 -4.46 10.36 13.54
C THR A 90 -5.36 11.35 12.82
N TYR A 91 -4.93 11.85 11.67
CA TYR A 91 -5.74 12.72 10.81
C TYR A 91 -6.42 11.99 9.67
N ASN A 92 -5.99 10.79 9.35
CA ASN A 92 -6.69 9.88 8.45
C ASN A 92 -6.47 8.43 8.90
N SER A 93 -7.50 7.63 8.68
CA SER A 93 -7.46 6.19 8.91
C SER A 93 -8.51 5.48 8.06
N SER A 94 -8.20 4.26 7.60
CA SER A 94 -9.18 3.39 6.93
C SER A 94 -8.87 1.92 7.16
N ARG A 95 -9.89 1.05 6.98
CA ARG A 95 -9.78 -0.38 7.29
C ARG A 95 -10.16 -1.23 6.09
N ALA A 96 -9.50 -2.39 5.99
CA ALA A 96 -9.91 -3.44 5.06
C ALA A 96 -9.53 -4.82 5.60
N GLU A 97 -10.32 -5.82 5.25
CA GLU A 97 -10.08 -7.20 5.64
C GLU A 97 -9.02 -7.85 4.75
N LEU A 98 -8.00 -8.46 5.38
CA LEU A 98 -7.10 -9.40 4.73
C LEU A 98 -7.57 -10.81 5.06
N ALA A 99 -8.23 -11.47 4.10
CA ALA A 99 -8.81 -12.79 4.26
C ALA A 99 -7.82 -13.89 3.88
N VAL A 100 -6.87 -14.20 4.76
CA VAL A 100 -5.95 -15.34 4.57
C VAL A 100 -6.73 -16.64 4.80
N PRO A 101 -6.71 -17.62 3.85
CA PRO A 101 -7.46 -18.86 3.99
C PRO A 101 -7.07 -19.66 5.23
N ALA A 102 -8.05 -20.27 5.90
CA ALA A 102 -7.81 -21.09 7.09
C ALA A 102 -6.79 -22.21 6.79
N GLY A 103 -5.81 -22.38 7.68
CA GLY A 103 -4.71 -23.34 7.52
C GLY A 103 -3.63 -22.94 6.52
N ALA A 104 -3.71 -21.74 5.94
CA ALA A 104 -2.63 -21.19 5.13
C ALA A 104 -1.55 -20.52 6.00
N ARG A 105 -0.34 -20.47 5.49
CA ARG A 105 0.79 -19.76 6.10
C ARG A 105 1.22 -18.61 5.18
N VAL A 106 1.27 -17.41 5.68
CA VAL A 106 1.78 -16.27 4.90
C VAL A 106 3.27 -16.48 4.61
N SER A 107 3.63 -16.52 3.33
CA SER A 107 5.01 -16.68 2.86
C SER A 107 5.68 -15.32 2.64
N TRP A 108 4.91 -14.32 2.24
CA TRP A 108 5.39 -12.96 1.98
C TRP A 108 4.23 -11.97 2.10
N ALA A 109 4.48 -10.74 2.56
CA ALA A 109 3.51 -9.66 2.55
C ALA A 109 4.17 -8.28 2.47
N ARG A 110 3.52 -7.34 1.78
CA ARG A 110 3.98 -5.98 1.63
C ARG A 110 2.82 -5.00 1.67
N LEU A 111 3.01 -3.91 2.40
CA LEU A 111 2.12 -2.76 2.39
C LEU A 111 2.63 -1.73 1.39
N TYR A 112 1.75 -1.26 0.51
CA TYR A 112 1.93 -0.12 -0.38
C TYR A 112 1.01 1.01 0.04
N TRP A 113 1.49 2.24 0.02
CA TRP A 113 0.69 3.44 0.26
C TRP A 113 1.18 4.59 -0.58
N GLY A 114 0.30 5.55 -0.85
CA GLY A 114 0.66 6.70 -1.66
C GLY A 114 -0.48 7.69 -1.82
N GLY A 115 -0.18 8.78 -2.49
CA GLY A 115 -1.14 9.83 -2.73
C GLY A 115 -0.56 11.09 -3.34
N ASN A 116 -1.39 12.13 -3.43
CA ASN A 116 -1.01 13.46 -3.90
C ASN A 116 -0.71 14.37 -2.70
N LEU A 117 0.47 14.99 -2.70
CA LEU A 117 0.94 15.89 -1.64
C LEU A 117 0.45 17.32 -1.80
N ARG A 118 -0.08 17.68 -2.97
CA ARG A 118 -0.46 19.04 -3.29
C ARG A 118 -1.88 19.13 -3.86
N VAL A 119 -2.79 19.56 -3.01
CA VAL A 119 -4.19 19.81 -3.37
C VAL A 119 -4.55 21.25 -2.96
N GLY A 120 -5.33 21.48 -1.90
CA GLY A 120 -5.46 22.77 -1.24
C GLY A 120 -4.39 22.91 -0.15
N GLU A 121 -4.16 21.83 0.58
CA GLU A 121 -3.00 21.64 1.41
C GLU A 121 -1.75 21.33 0.57
N GLN A 122 -0.59 21.52 1.20
CA GLN A 122 0.68 21.04 0.72
C GLN A 122 1.37 20.27 1.84
N LYS A 123 1.66 19.00 1.59
CA LYS A 123 2.32 18.12 2.56
C LYS A 123 3.82 18.03 2.29
N PRO A 124 4.65 17.98 3.34
CA PRO A 124 6.07 17.80 3.20
C PRO A 124 6.39 16.37 2.74
N PRO A 125 7.23 16.18 1.70
CA PRO A 125 7.55 14.84 1.21
C PRO A 125 8.39 14.00 2.18
N GLU A 126 8.98 14.59 3.21
CA GLU A 126 9.76 13.91 4.25
C GLU A 126 8.92 12.89 5.03
N ASP A 127 7.60 13.08 5.09
CA ASP A 127 6.67 12.19 5.79
C ASP A 127 6.12 11.04 4.91
N ASN A 128 6.48 10.99 3.63
CA ASN A 128 5.98 9.98 2.70
C ASN A 128 6.30 8.55 3.12
N GLY A 129 7.45 8.35 3.75
CA GLY A 129 7.94 7.03 4.16
C GLY A 129 7.37 6.52 5.48
N ARG A 130 6.38 7.19 6.09
CA ARG A 130 5.88 6.85 7.42
C ARG A 130 4.36 6.68 7.42
N VAL A 131 3.88 5.58 8.01
CA VAL A 131 2.45 5.35 8.29
C VAL A 131 2.29 4.67 9.63
N LEU A 132 1.07 4.61 10.13
CA LEU A 132 0.67 3.78 11.25
C LEU A 132 -0.11 2.57 10.72
N ILE A 133 0.16 1.39 11.26
CA ILE A 133 -0.54 0.15 10.92
C ILE A 133 -1.01 -0.55 12.19
N ALA A 134 -2.22 -1.09 12.17
CA ALA A 134 -2.73 -1.95 13.23
C ALA A 134 -3.27 -3.25 12.63
N GLU A 135 -2.84 -4.37 13.20
CA GLU A 135 -3.40 -5.70 12.95
C GLU A 135 -4.81 -5.84 13.55
N PRO A 136 -5.59 -6.87 13.16
CA PRO A 136 -6.94 -7.08 13.68
C PRO A 136 -6.98 -7.16 15.22
N GLY A 137 -7.60 -6.15 15.84
CA GLY A 137 -7.71 -6.00 17.30
C GLY A 137 -6.43 -5.53 18.00
N GLY A 138 -5.40 -5.12 17.24
CA GLY A 138 -4.15 -4.59 17.77
C GLY A 138 -4.15 -3.06 17.92
N GLN A 139 -3.03 -2.54 18.41
CA GLN A 139 -2.76 -1.12 18.53
C GLN A 139 -1.91 -0.64 17.35
N TYR A 140 -1.94 0.65 17.09
CA TYR A 140 -1.08 1.25 16.06
C TYR A 140 0.40 1.03 16.35
N LYS A 141 1.11 0.68 15.29
CA LYS A 141 2.57 0.56 15.23
C LYS A 141 3.07 1.47 14.13
N GLU A 142 4.14 2.16 14.38
CA GLU A 142 4.82 2.91 13.33
C GLU A 142 5.46 1.96 12.32
N LEU A 143 5.23 2.23 11.05
CA LEU A 143 5.84 1.50 9.94
C LEU A 143 6.58 2.48 9.05
N LEU A 144 7.87 2.20 8.83
CA LEU A 144 8.71 2.98 7.94
C LEU A 144 8.93 2.23 6.62
N ALA A 145 8.91 2.96 5.53
CA ALA A 145 9.23 2.40 4.22
C ALA A 145 10.66 1.84 4.19
N ASP A 146 10.83 0.65 3.67
CA ASP A 146 12.13 -0.03 3.50
C ASP A 146 12.63 0.01 2.06
N THR A 147 11.82 0.48 1.15
CA THR A 147 12.06 0.47 -0.29
C THR A 147 12.03 1.89 -0.84
N LEU A 148 12.57 2.07 -2.04
CA LEU A 148 12.51 3.33 -2.75
C LEU A 148 11.10 3.88 -2.79
N ILE A 149 10.99 5.13 -2.37
CA ILE A 149 9.77 5.91 -2.46
C ILE A 149 9.79 6.61 -3.81
N GLY A 150 8.79 6.32 -4.65
CA GLY A 150 8.57 7.11 -5.85
C GLY A 150 7.97 8.45 -5.44
N HIS A 151 8.64 9.53 -5.77
CA HIS A 151 8.15 10.90 -5.60
C HIS A 151 8.29 11.63 -6.91
N ARG A 152 7.19 12.23 -7.38
CA ARG A 152 7.18 12.86 -8.70
C ARG A 152 6.19 14.00 -8.80
N THR A 153 6.68 15.16 -9.22
CA THR A 153 5.84 16.28 -9.63
C THR A 153 5.60 16.22 -11.15
N ALA A 154 4.38 16.01 -11.58
CA ALA A 154 3.98 16.01 -12.98
C ALA A 154 2.50 16.35 -13.13
N ASP A 155 2.15 17.02 -14.24
CA ASP A 155 0.77 17.35 -14.64
C ASP A 155 -0.06 18.04 -13.56
N GLY A 156 0.58 18.77 -12.65
CA GLY A 156 -0.06 19.50 -11.54
C GLY A 156 -0.14 18.73 -10.23
N ALA A 157 0.07 17.43 -10.23
CA ALA A 157 0.16 16.60 -9.03
C ALA A 157 1.58 16.60 -8.46
N ASP A 158 1.68 16.29 -7.18
CA ASP A 158 2.93 15.97 -6.48
C ASP A 158 2.75 14.57 -5.85
N ALA A 159 3.01 13.56 -6.66
CA ALA A 159 2.62 12.18 -6.42
C ALA A 159 3.72 11.36 -5.76
N PHE A 160 3.36 10.46 -4.85
CA PHE A 160 4.30 9.53 -4.26
C PHE A 160 3.70 8.13 -4.08
N GLN A 161 4.58 7.15 -3.99
CA GLN A 161 4.31 5.82 -3.45
C GLN A 161 5.46 5.38 -2.56
N ALA A 162 5.13 4.76 -1.44
CA ALA A 162 6.05 4.12 -0.51
C ALA A 162 5.59 2.69 -0.23
N SER A 163 6.50 1.85 0.23
CA SER A 163 6.16 0.49 0.63
C SER A 163 7.10 -0.09 1.68
N ALA A 164 6.62 -1.07 2.43
CA ALA A 164 7.39 -1.78 3.44
C ALA A 164 7.05 -3.28 3.45
N ASP A 165 8.05 -4.11 3.73
CA ASP A 165 7.84 -5.52 4.04
C ASP A 165 7.15 -5.65 5.40
N VAL A 166 6.02 -6.33 5.43
CA VAL A 166 5.23 -6.59 6.62
C VAL A 166 5.00 -8.10 6.83
N THR A 167 5.85 -8.92 6.22
CA THR A 167 5.70 -10.39 6.21
C THR A 167 5.57 -10.95 7.61
N GLU A 168 6.46 -10.60 8.53
CA GLU A 168 6.42 -11.13 9.89
C GLU A 168 5.21 -10.64 10.68
N LEU A 169 4.83 -9.38 10.49
CA LEU A 169 3.65 -8.81 11.13
C LEU A 169 2.37 -9.53 10.66
N VAL A 170 2.22 -9.75 9.35
CA VAL A 170 1.04 -10.43 8.79
C VAL A 170 1.05 -11.92 9.13
N ARG A 171 2.20 -12.57 9.13
CA ARG A 171 2.36 -13.99 9.48
C ARG A 171 1.97 -14.29 10.92
N SER A 172 2.33 -13.39 11.84
CA SER A 172 2.02 -13.53 13.27
C SER A 172 0.61 -13.09 13.64
N SER A 173 -0.10 -12.43 12.72
CA SER A 173 -1.43 -11.89 12.96
C SER A 173 -2.53 -12.83 12.50
N ARG A 174 -3.76 -12.56 12.95
CA ARG A 174 -4.95 -13.28 12.47
C ARG A 174 -5.49 -12.63 11.20
N SER A 175 -6.21 -13.41 10.39
CA SER A 175 -7.09 -12.89 9.34
C SER A 175 -8.09 -11.90 9.94
N GLY A 176 -8.40 -10.83 9.23
CA GLY A 176 -9.36 -9.83 9.70
C GLY A 176 -9.06 -8.42 9.19
N GLN A 177 -9.68 -7.43 9.83
CA GLN A 177 -9.57 -6.03 9.43
C GLN A 177 -8.27 -5.39 9.90
N TRP A 178 -7.46 -4.99 8.95
CA TRP A 178 -6.26 -4.17 9.13
C TRP A 178 -6.64 -2.70 9.07
N THR A 179 -6.00 -1.88 9.88
CA THR A 179 -6.14 -0.43 9.83
C THR A 179 -4.81 0.18 9.39
N VAL A 180 -4.88 1.13 8.45
CA VAL A 180 -3.74 1.97 8.07
C VAL A 180 -4.13 3.42 8.27
N ALA A 181 -3.26 4.20 8.90
CA ALA A 181 -3.48 5.59 9.26
C ALA A 181 -2.24 6.45 8.99
N GLN A 182 -2.40 7.77 9.05
CA GLN A 182 -1.33 8.76 8.87
C GLN A 182 -0.63 8.67 7.51
N ILE A 183 -1.38 8.33 6.45
CA ILE A 183 -0.85 8.41 5.09
C ILE A 183 -0.70 9.89 4.72
N ASN A 184 0.48 10.28 4.26
CA ASN A 184 0.83 11.67 3.96
C ASN A 184 0.17 12.14 2.65
N VAL A 185 -1.13 12.40 2.67
CA VAL A 185 -1.92 12.89 1.54
C VAL A 185 -2.48 14.27 1.82
N ALA A 186 -2.53 15.14 0.82
CA ALA A 186 -3.09 16.48 0.93
C ALA A 186 -4.58 16.50 0.66
N MET A 187 -5.28 17.43 1.31
CA MET A 187 -6.72 17.66 1.16
C MET A 187 -7.01 19.06 0.66
N GLY A 188 -8.26 19.31 0.28
CA GLY A 188 -8.72 20.59 -0.23
C GLY A 188 -9.23 20.51 -1.65
N ARG A 189 -8.89 21.49 -2.49
CA ARG A 189 -9.33 21.54 -3.87
C ARG A 189 -8.19 21.97 -4.80
N SER A 190 -8.01 21.24 -5.89
CA SER A 190 -7.10 21.61 -6.98
C SER A 190 -7.68 21.14 -8.33
N ALA A 191 -7.06 21.54 -9.42
CA ALA A 191 -7.48 21.11 -10.76
C ALA A 191 -7.28 19.60 -10.98
N VAL A 192 -6.26 19.03 -10.36
CA VAL A 192 -5.91 17.59 -10.47
C VAL A 192 -6.42 16.77 -9.29
N GLY A 193 -7.20 17.37 -8.40
CA GLY A 193 -7.82 16.69 -7.28
C GLY A 193 -6.87 16.13 -6.22
N GLY A 194 -7.49 15.51 -5.21
CA GLY A 194 -6.80 14.78 -4.16
C GLY A 194 -7.14 13.31 -4.22
N TRP A 195 -6.14 12.48 -4.02
CA TRP A 195 -6.26 11.03 -4.05
C TRP A 195 -5.19 10.39 -3.18
N GLY A 196 -5.46 9.19 -2.73
CA GLY A 196 -4.52 8.37 -1.98
C GLY A 196 -5.19 7.18 -1.33
N GLY A 197 -4.36 6.21 -0.95
CA GLY A 197 -4.82 4.99 -0.33
C GLY A 197 -3.68 4.02 -0.05
N TRP A 198 -4.06 2.81 0.33
CA TRP A 198 -3.13 1.75 0.66
C TRP A 198 -3.63 0.39 0.19
N THR A 199 -2.68 -0.49 -0.08
CA THR A 199 -2.93 -1.91 -0.40
C THR A 199 -1.92 -2.79 0.32
N LEU A 200 -2.42 -3.74 1.09
CA LEU A 200 -1.66 -4.83 1.69
C LEU A 200 -1.81 -6.06 0.81
N VAL A 201 -0.72 -6.52 0.21
CA VAL A 201 -0.65 -7.73 -0.62
C VAL A 201 0.04 -8.82 0.19
N ALA A 202 -0.53 -10.01 0.25
CA ALA A 202 0.08 -11.15 0.92
C ALA A 202 0.03 -12.42 0.05
N ALA A 203 1.18 -13.07 -0.13
CA ALA A 203 1.29 -14.41 -0.66
C ALA A 203 1.20 -15.41 0.48
N TYR A 204 0.50 -16.51 0.25
CA TYR A 204 0.33 -17.58 1.24
C TYR A 204 0.57 -18.96 0.65
N GLU A 205 1.04 -19.87 1.48
CA GLU A 205 1.18 -21.30 1.19
C GLU A 205 0.03 -22.08 1.82
N LYS A 206 -0.52 -23.03 1.05
CA LYS A 206 -1.52 -23.99 1.50
C LYS A 206 -1.46 -25.25 0.64
N ALA A 207 -0.99 -26.36 1.21
CA ALA A 207 -0.71 -27.60 0.48
C ALA A 207 -1.90 -28.19 -0.26
N SER A 208 -3.13 -27.89 0.17
CA SER A 208 -4.36 -28.36 -0.48
C SER A 208 -4.78 -27.55 -1.71
N GLU A 209 -4.08 -26.45 -2.00
CA GLU A 209 -4.37 -25.61 -3.17
C GLU A 209 -3.48 -25.96 -4.37
N PRO A 210 -3.88 -25.55 -5.60
CA PRO A 210 -3.06 -25.74 -6.78
C PRO A 210 -1.66 -25.16 -6.64
N LEU A 211 -0.71 -25.79 -7.32
CA LEU A 211 0.62 -25.20 -7.52
C LEU A 211 0.48 -23.99 -8.43
N ARG A 212 0.97 -22.84 -7.96
CA ARG A 212 0.90 -21.56 -8.69
C ARG A 212 2.23 -20.87 -8.76
N ARG A 213 2.45 -20.20 -9.86
CA ARG A 213 3.41 -19.12 -9.88
C ARG A 213 2.77 -17.86 -9.33
N ILE A 214 3.47 -17.21 -8.44
CA ILE A 214 3.10 -15.99 -7.77
C ILE A 214 4.19 -14.95 -8.01
N GLY A 215 3.82 -13.73 -8.32
CA GLY A 215 4.77 -12.65 -8.48
C GLY A 215 4.16 -11.29 -8.17
N VAL A 216 5.01 -10.40 -7.69
CA VAL A 216 4.69 -8.98 -7.46
C VAL A 216 5.77 -8.15 -8.13
N TRP A 217 5.36 -7.21 -8.94
CA TRP A 217 6.22 -6.21 -9.57
C TRP A 217 5.79 -4.84 -9.06
N ASP A 218 6.73 -4.06 -8.64
CA ASP A 218 6.47 -2.69 -8.20
C ASP A 218 7.41 -1.69 -8.86
N GLY A 219 6.95 -0.48 -8.90
CA GLY A 219 7.59 0.68 -9.45
C GLY A 219 6.74 1.93 -9.17
N PHE A 220 7.02 3.02 -9.84
CA PHE A 220 6.18 4.21 -9.81
C PHE A 220 6.30 4.96 -11.13
N GLU A 221 5.34 4.74 -12.02
CA GLU A 221 5.38 5.23 -13.40
C GLU A 221 4.06 5.87 -13.80
N THR A 222 4.15 7.00 -14.51
CA THR A 222 2.97 7.60 -15.13
C THR A 222 2.62 6.92 -16.44
N VAL A 223 1.33 6.75 -16.69
CA VAL A 223 0.74 6.41 -17.98
C VAL A 223 -0.27 7.48 -18.36
N GLY A 224 -0.21 7.94 -19.58
CA GLY A 224 -1.09 9.04 -20.01
C GLY A 224 -0.74 9.55 -21.41
N PRO A 225 -1.44 10.59 -21.88
CA PRO A 225 -1.23 11.13 -23.23
C PRO A 225 0.19 11.58 -23.53
N ARG A 226 0.91 12.04 -22.51
CA ARG A 226 2.29 12.54 -22.64
C ARG A 226 3.35 11.50 -22.36
N SER A 227 3.11 10.57 -21.42
CA SER A 227 4.06 9.53 -21.03
C SER A 227 3.94 8.27 -21.90
N GLY A 228 2.81 8.06 -22.57
CA GLY A 228 2.54 6.90 -23.40
C GLY A 228 2.16 5.66 -22.58
N ASP A 229 2.15 4.53 -23.27
CA ASP A 229 1.83 3.23 -22.67
C ASP A 229 3.04 2.67 -21.90
N LEU A 230 2.77 2.03 -20.77
CA LEU A 230 3.75 1.27 -20.00
C LEU A 230 3.63 -0.21 -20.33
N ARG A 231 4.76 -0.89 -20.47
CA ARG A 231 4.83 -2.34 -20.65
C ARG A 231 5.72 -2.96 -19.59
N VAL A 232 5.14 -3.82 -18.76
CA VAL A 232 5.83 -4.52 -17.68
C VAL A 232 5.97 -5.98 -18.06
N PRO A 233 7.20 -6.49 -18.25
CA PRO A 233 7.43 -7.92 -18.46
C PRO A 233 7.22 -8.67 -17.15
N LEU A 234 6.36 -9.67 -17.16
CA LEU A 234 6.22 -10.63 -16.09
C LEU A 234 7.05 -11.88 -16.47
N ASP A 235 8.35 -11.67 -16.66
CA ASP A 235 9.25 -12.72 -17.17
C ASP A 235 9.39 -13.88 -16.18
N GLY A 236 9.47 -15.05 -16.71
CA GLY A 236 9.73 -16.28 -15.97
C GLY A 236 8.98 -17.46 -16.56
N ASN A 237 9.30 -18.63 -16.12
CA ASN A 237 8.97 -19.97 -16.62
C ASN A 237 7.63 -20.11 -17.35
N ARG A 238 7.61 -21.03 -18.32
CA ARG A 238 6.42 -21.43 -19.09
C ARG A 238 5.24 -21.64 -18.14
N TYR A 239 4.19 -20.86 -18.36
CA TYR A 239 2.91 -21.20 -17.79
C TYR A 239 2.40 -22.42 -18.53
N GLY A 240 2.23 -23.55 -17.87
CA GLY A 240 1.54 -24.69 -18.41
C GLY A 240 0.12 -24.31 -18.85
N LYS A 241 -0.75 -25.28 -19.16
CA LYS A 241 -2.17 -24.96 -19.34
C LYS A 241 -2.65 -24.19 -18.13
N ALA A 242 -2.66 -22.87 -18.20
CA ALA A 242 -3.21 -22.06 -17.15
C ALA A 242 -4.72 -22.25 -17.18
N THR A 243 -5.22 -22.96 -16.21
CA THR A 243 -6.67 -23.19 -16.02
C THR A 243 -7.29 -22.10 -15.19
N GLY A 244 -6.45 -21.25 -14.55
CA GLY A 244 -6.83 -20.13 -13.73
C GLY A 244 -5.69 -19.13 -13.57
N GLY A 245 -6.01 -17.94 -13.14
CA GLY A 245 -5.04 -16.89 -12.87
C GLY A 245 -5.75 -15.61 -12.49
N ARG A 246 -5.01 -14.72 -11.85
CA ARG A 246 -5.46 -13.37 -11.53
C ARG A 246 -4.33 -12.38 -11.69
N LEU A 247 -4.68 -11.16 -12.05
CA LEU A 247 -3.80 -10.01 -12.07
C LEU A 247 -4.43 -8.91 -11.23
N GLY A 248 -3.72 -8.44 -10.23
CA GLY A 248 -4.09 -7.24 -9.50
C GLY A 248 -3.22 -6.07 -9.86
N MET A 249 -3.77 -4.86 -9.69
CA MET A 249 -3.04 -3.61 -9.86
C MET A 249 -3.27 -2.66 -8.69
N ILE A 250 -2.34 -1.73 -8.52
CA ILE A 250 -2.46 -0.54 -7.68
C ILE A 250 -2.18 0.66 -8.59
N ALA A 251 -3.17 1.55 -8.70
CA ALA A 251 -3.04 2.76 -9.48
C ALA A 251 -3.61 3.97 -8.72
N TYR A 252 -3.18 5.16 -9.14
CA TYR A 252 -3.57 6.41 -8.53
C TYR A 252 -3.97 7.40 -9.61
N ASP A 253 -4.88 8.32 -9.27
CA ASP A 253 -5.39 9.39 -10.14
C ASP A 253 -6.19 8.89 -11.34
N GLY A 254 -6.86 7.75 -11.23
CA GLY A 254 -7.83 7.29 -12.22
C GLY A 254 -9.21 7.91 -11.96
N ASP A 255 -9.88 8.34 -13.01
CA ASP A 255 -11.15 9.05 -12.94
C ASP A 255 -12.32 8.22 -13.47
N ARG A 256 -13.33 8.03 -12.64
CA ARG A 256 -14.54 7.28 -13.01
C ARG A 256 -15.28 7.94 -14.18
N GLY A 257 -15.44 7.18 -15.28
CA GLY A 257 -16.13 7.64 -16.48
C GLY A 257 -15.23 8.43 -17.44
N THR A 258 -13.95 8.63 -17.13
CA THR A 258 -12.96 9.21 -18.04
C THR A 258 -12.38 8.12 -18.91
N SER A 259 -13.08 7.74 -19.95
CA SER A 259 -12.68 6.64 -20.83
C SER A 259 -11.37 6.88 -21.56
N GLY A 260 -10.57 5.83 -21.74
CA GLY A 260 -9.32 5.86 -22.50
C GLY A 260 -8.18 5.10 -21.84
N ASP A 261 -8.31 4.80 -20.57
CA ASP A 261 -7.36 3.95 -19.86
C ASP A 261 -7.69 2.47 -20.02
N TYR A 262 -6.68 1.64 -19.93
CA TYR A 262 -6.82 0.19 -20.11
C TYR A 262 -5.69 -0.58 -19.45
N LEU A 263 -5.99 -1.81 -19.07
CA LEU A 263 -5.04 -2.83 -18.67
C LEU A 263 -5.17 -4.02 -19.61
N ALA A 264 -4.07 -4.50 -20.17
CA ALA A 264 -4.08 -5.62 -21.09
C ALA A 264 -2.96 -6.62 -20.79
N VAL A 265 -3.23 -7.88 -21.06
CA VAL A 265 -2.26 -8.96 -21.01
C VAL A 265 -1.87 -9.34 -22.43
N GLU A 266 -0.58 -9.35 -22.70
CA GLU A 266 0.03 -9.77 -23.95
C GLU A 266 0.79 -11.08 -23.72
N THR A 267 0.57 -12.06 -24.58
CA THR A 267 1.34 -13.30 -24.59
C THR A 267 1.94 -13.53 -25.96
N ARG A 268 2.90 -14.46 -26.07
CA ARG A 268 3.49 -14.79 -27.37
C ARG A 268 2.44 -15.25 -28.40
N ARG A 269 1.33 -15.82 -27.94
CA ARG A 269 0.27 -16.38 -28.81
C ARG A 269 -0.95 -15.48 -28.92
N SER A 270 -1.17 -14.60 -27.95
CA SER A 270 -2.24 -13.62 -27.95
C SER A 270 -1.64 -12.22 -28.06
N LYS A 271 -2.01 -11.46 -29.10
CA LYS A 271 -1.42 -10.14 -29.34
C LYS A 271 -1.70 -9.15 -28.21
N SER A 272 -2.90 -9.12 -27.70
CA SER A 272 -3.29 -8.28 -26.55
C SER A 272 -4.72 -8.65 -26.14
N THR A 273 -4.95 -8.90 -24.87
CA THR A 273 -6.28 -9.10 -24.30
C THR A 273 -6.52 -8.04 -23.26
N ARG A 274 -7.44 -7.10 -23.51
CA ARG A 274 -7.86 -6.12 -22.53
C ARG A 274 -8.63 -6.80 -21.42
N LEU A 275 -8.31 -6.43 -20.18
CA LEU A 275 -9.00 -6.90 -19.01
C LEU A 275 -10.23 -6.03 -18.75
N SER A 276 -11.28 -6.64 -18.26
CA SER A 276 -12.52 -5.99 -17.85
C SER A 276 -13.36 -6.95 -17.00
N ASP A 277 -14.25 -6.38 -16.23
CA ASP A 277 -15.27 -7.10 -15.48
C ASP A 277 -16.52 -6.24 -15.31
N SER A 278 -17.43 -6.60 -14.41
CA SER A 278 -18.68 -5.88 -14.21
C SER A 278 -18.53 -4.50 -13.58
N ALA A 279 -17.43 -4.24 -12.89
CA ALA A 279 -17.11 -2.94 -12.28
C ALA A 279 -16.17 -2.09 -13.15
N ASN A 280 -15.31 -2.75 -13.93
CA ASN A 280 -14.23 -2.13 -14.68
C ASN A 280 -14.41 -2.39 -16.19
N SER A 281 -14.77 -1.37 -16.95
CA SER A 281 -14.87 -1.53 -18.40
C SER A 281 -13.49 -1.62 -19.04
N ALA A 282 -13.36 -2.30 -20.18
CA ALA A 282 -12.09 -2.45 -20.91
C ALA A 282 -11.46 -1.13 -21.40
N ASN A 283 -12.14 -0.02 -21.19
CA ASN A 283 -11.77 1.33 -21.63
C ASN A 283 -11.91 2.39 -20.52
N ASP A 284 -12.09 1.93 -19.29
CA ASP A 284 -12.20 2.74 -18.06
C ASP A 284 -11.90 1.78 -16.88
N VAL A 285 -10.64 1.32 -16.84
CA VAL A 285 -10.16 0.30 -15.89
C VAL A 285 -9.67 0.94 -14.61
N MET A 286 -9.08 2.13 -14.70
CA MET A 286 -8.63 2.92 -13.56
C MET A 286 -9.71 3.95 -13.23
N ASN A 287 -10.81 3.43 -12.68
CA ASN A 287 -12.08 4.15 -12.53
C ASN A 287 -12.42 4.45 -11.06
N SER A 288 -11.39 4.65 -10.24
CA SER A 288 -11.56 4.93 -8.81
C SER A 288 -12.33 3.81 -8.10
N SER A 289 -11.88 2.56 -8.23
CA SER A 289 -12.53 1.43 -7.57
C SER A 289 -11.56 0.49 -6.85
N ILE A 290 -12.11 -0.25 -5.91
CA ILE A 290 -11.40 -1.36 -5.24
C ILE A 290 -12.28 -2.59 -5.39
N THR A 291 -11.95 -3.44 -6.37
CA THR A 291 -12.78 -4.60 -6.72
C THR A 291 -11.98 -5.88 -6.86
N GLU A 292 -12.67 -7.00 -6.76
CA GLU A 292 -12.13 -8.33 -7.07
C GLU A 292 -13.13 -9.04 -7.98
N PHE A 293 -12.74 -9.31 -9.23
CA PHE A 293 -13.58 -9.91 -10.27
C PHE A 293 -14.91 -9.18 -10.47
N GLY A 294 -14.86 -7.84 -10.45
CA GLY A 294 -16.03 -6.97 -10.65
C GLY A 294 -16.98 -6.87 -9.46
N THR A 295 -16.57 -7.32 -8.30
CA THR A 295 -17.35 -7.17 -7.05
C THR A 295 -16.57 -6.34 -6.03
N GLY A 296 -17.22 -5.91 -4.94
CA GLY A 296 -16.61 -5.08 -3.89
C GLY A 296 -15.43 -5.74 -3.15
N GLY A 297 -15.14 -7.02 -3.42
CA GLY A 297 -14.04 -7.74 -2.80
C GLY A 297 -14.22 -7.94 -1.29
N THR A 298 -13.21 -7.56 -0.51
CA THR A 298 -13.19 -7.73 0.95
C THR A 298 -13.95 -6.64 1.69
N VAL A 299 -14.35 -6.91 2.92
CA VAL A 299 -15.00 -5.93 3.82
C VAL A 299 -14.08 -4.75 4.08
N ARG A 300 -14.59 -3.54 3.91
CA ARG A 300 -13.85 -2.27 4.07
C ARG A 300 -14.60 -1.30 4.96
N SER A 301 -13.88 -0.37 5.56
CA SER A 301 -14.45 0.77 6.27
C SER A 301 -13.63 2.03 5.98
N PRO A 302 -14.22 3.05 5.33
CA PRO A 302 -15.54 3.04 4.72
C PRO A 302 -15.57 2.13 3.46
N ASP A 303 -16.72 1.54 3.20
CA ASP A 303 -16.97 0.82 1.93
C ASP A 303 -17.58 1.80 0.91
N ARG A 304 -16.73 2.34 0.05
CA ARG A 304 -17.12 3.29 -1.00
C ARG A 304 -16.94 2.66 -2.36
N THR A 305 -17.94 2.80 -3.21
CA THR A 305 -17.87 2.34 -4.61
C THR A 305 -17.01 3.25 -5.49
N ASN A 306 -16.81 4.50 -5.08
CA ASN A 306 -15.90 5.45 -5.70
C ASN A 306 -14.86 5.89 -4.67
N THR A 307 -13.61 5.60 -4.95
CA THR A 307 -12.44 5.84 -4.09
C THR A 307 -11.67 7.10 -4.49
N LEU A 308 -12.20 7.87 -5.44
CA LEU A 308 -11.68 9.16 -5.91
C LEU A 308 -10.17 9.12 -6.19
N GLY A 309 -9.82 8.50 -7.32
CA GLY A 309 -8.43 8.42 -7.79
C GLY A 309 -7.57 7.35 -7.13
N TYR A 310 -8.14 6.39 -6.42
CA TYR A 310 -7.39 5.24 -5.92
C TYR A 310 -7.97 3.93 -6.44
N ASP A 311 -7.16 3.15 -7.13
CA ASP A 311 -7.57 1.87 -7.71
C ASP A 311 -6.75 0.72 -7.12
N SER A 312 -7.45 -0.33 -6.71
CA SER A 312 -6.83 -1.59 -6.32
C SER A 312 -7.71 -2.76 -6.78
N ASP A 313 -7.57 -3.15 -8.04
CA ASP A 313 -8.46 -4.10 -8.68
C ASP A 313 -7.78 -5.42 -8.98
N VAL A 314 -8.57 -6.49 -8.98
CA VAL A 314 -8.11 -7.85 -9.29
C VAL A 314 -8.98 -8.44 -10.40
N PHE A 315 -8.35 -8.79 -11.51
CA PHE A 315 -8.97 -9.32 -12.72
C PHE A 315 -8.73 -10.82 -12.88
N ASP A 316 -9.73 -11.52 -13.44
CA ASP A 316 -9.62 -12.91 -13.84
C ASP A 316 -8.85 -13.03 -15.16
N LEU A 317 -7.87 -13.91 -15.21
CA LEU A 317 -7.03 -14.15 -16.39
C LEU A 317 -7.41 -15.38 -17.20
N ARG A 318 -8.50 -16.09 -16.89
CA ARG A 318 -8.90 -17.31 -17.60
C ARG A 318 -9.01 -17.12 -19.12
N GLY A 319 -9.47 -15.96 -19.56
CA GLY A 319 -9.55 -15.62 -20.99
C GLY A 319 -8.26 -15.14 -21.63
N ALA A 320 -7.31 -14.62 -20.85
CA ALA A 320 -6.08 -14.01 -21.33
C ALA A 320 -4.89 -14.97 -21.38
N LEU A 321 -4.82 -15.93 -20.45
CA LEU A 321 -3.77 -16.95 -20.43
C LEU A 321 -4.18 -18.17 -21.27
N ARG A 322 -3.36 -18.49 -22.27
CA ARG A 322 -3.55 -19.68 -23.11
C ARG A 322 -2.44 -20.69 -22.86
N ASP A 323 -2.74 -21.94 -23.15
CA ASP A 323 -1.79 -23.06 -23.05
C ASP A 323 -0.43 -22.70 -23.65
N GLY A 324 0.63 -22.83 -22.88
CA GLY A 324 1.99 -22.59 -23.31
C GLY A 324 2.36 -21.11 -23.49
N ALA A 325 1.70 -20.20 -22.80
CA ALA A 325 2.16 -18.82 -22.66
C ALA A 325 3.50 -18.79 -21.92
N ASP A 326 4.58 -18.62 -22.66
CA ASP A 326 5.95 -18.60 -22.16
C ASP A 326 6.48 -17.20 -21.88
N ARG A 327 5.77 -16.18 -22.32
CA ARG A 327 6.03 -14.76 -22.04
C ARG A 327 4.71 -14.06 -21.78
N VAL A 328 4.63 -13.39 -20.66
CA VAL A 328 3.49 -12.58 -20.28
C VAL A 328 3.97 -11.16 -20.05
N HIS A 329 3.34 -10.21 -20.70
CA HIS A 329 3.54 -8.80 -20.44
C HIS A 329 2.21 -8.18 -20.04
N VAL A 330 2.27 -7.28 -19.10
CA VAL A 330 1.17 -6.37 -18.84
C VAL A 330 1.43 -5.09 -19.59
N ARG A 331 0.44 -4.64 -20.35
CA ARG A 331 0.45 -3.33 -20.99
C ARG A 331 -0.68 -2.49 -20.44
N THR A 332 -0.38 -1.26 -20.07
CA THR A 332 -1.34 -0.29 -19.61
C THR A 332 -1.11 1.06 -20.27
N GLY A 333 -2.16 1.83 -20.44
CA GLY A 333 -2.09 3.15 -21.03
C GLY A 333 -3.34 3.95 -20.71
N SER A 334 -3.26 5.26 -20.81
CA SER A 334 -4.38 6.19 -20.74
C SER A 334 -4.32 7.18 -21.89
N ARG A 335 -5.47 7.59 -22.42
CA ARG A 335 -5.57 8.48 -23.59
C ARG A 335 -6.03 9.89 -23.23
N LYS A 336 -6.62 10.09 -22.06
CA LYS A 336 -7.16 11.37 -21.66
C LYS A 336 -6.62 11.85 -20.33
N ASP A 337 -6.41 10.93 -19.43
CA ASP A 337 -6.01 11.16 -18.07
C ASP A 337 -4.57 10.73 -17.82
N THR A 338 -3.92 11.30 -16.81
CA THR A 338 -2.60 10.88 -16.34
C THR A 338 -2.77 10.03 -15.08
N VAL A 339 -2.46 8.76 -15.18
CA VAL A 339 -2.58 7.79 -14.10
C VAL A 339 -1.20 7.34 -13.64
N TRP A 340 -1.05 7.04 -12.37
CA TRP A 340 0.18 6.55 -11.78
C TRP A 340 0.04 5.07 -11.44
N LEU A 341 0.86 4.21 -12.05
CA LEU A 341 0.88 2.80 -11.71
C LEU A 341 1.92 2.54 -10.63
N GLY A 342 1.51 1.87 -9.54
CA GLY A 342 2.33 1.61 -8.36
C GLY A 342 2.78 0.15 -8.22
N ALA A 343 1.88 -0.82 -8.43
CA ALA A 343 2.22 -2.23 -8.36
C ALA A 343 1.31 -3.10 -9.22
N LEU A 344 1.85 -4.26 -9.59
CA LEU A 344 1.13 -5.37 -10.22
C LEU A 344 1.38 -6.63 -9.39
N PHE A 345 0.35 -7.40 -9.09
CA PHE A 345 0.48 -8.70 -8.43
C PHE A 345 -0.27 -9.77 -9.20
N PHE A 346 0.39 -10.90 -9.39
CA PHE A 346 0.00 -11.91 -10.35
C PHE A 346 0.05 -13.31 -9.74
N GLN A 347 -0.92 -14.14 -10.06
CA GLN A 347 -0.82 -15.58 -9.87
C GLN A 347 -1.36 -16.32 -11.08
N ALA A 348 -0.75 -17.46 -11.42
CA ALA A 348 -1.26 -18.37 -12.42
C ALA A 348 -1.01 -19.83 -12.02
N ASP A 349 -1.98 -20.69 -12.29
CA ASP A 349 -1.83 -22.12 -12.08
C ASP A 349 -0.72 -22.68 -12.98
N VAL A 350 0.20 -23.44 -12.41
CA VAL A 350 1.30 -24.10 -13.12
C VAL A 350 1.01 -25.61 -13.17
N ARG A 351 1.28 -26.23 -14.31
CA ARG A 351 1.36 -27.69 -14.35
C ARG A 351 2.73 -28.11 -13.89
N PRO A 352 2.79 -29.15 -13.03
CA PRO A 352 4.04 -29.80 -12.68
C PRO A 352 4.75 -30.38 -13.92
#